data_2a714c1bb3d904a06194c96a283c8462
#
_entry.id   2a714c1bb3d904a06194c96a283c8462
#
_cell.length_a   1.000
_cell.length_b   1.000
_cell.length_c   1.000
_cell.angle_alpha   90.00
_cell.angle_beta   90.00
_cell.angle_gamma   90.00
#
_symmetry.space_group_name_H-M   'P 1'
#
loop_
_entity.id
_entity.type
_entity.pdbx_description
1 polymer ?
#
loop_
_entity_poly.entity_id
_entity_poly.type
_entity_poly.pdbx_seq_one_letter_code
_entity_poly.pdbx_strand_id
1 'polypeptide(L)'
;ESAGAGGAGGLGIAGDGGNGGKGGKAGMVGNGGDGGAGGASVVANGGVGGSGGNATLIGNGGNGGNGGVGSAPGKGGAGGTAGLLGLNGSPGLS
;
A
#
# COMPACT_ATOMS: atom_id res chain seq x y z
N GLU A 1 -0.85 10.85 -15.79
CA GLU A 1 -0.07 9.61 -15.78
C GLU A 1 -0.19 8.90 -14.44
N SER A 2 -0.18 7.57 -14.48
CA SER A 2 -0.25 6.79 -13.26
C SER A 2 1.07 6.86 -12.51
N ALA A 3 1.00 6.83 -11.20
CA ALA A 3 2.17 6.81 -10.35
C ALA A 3 2.61 5.37 -10.08
N GLY A 4 3.83 5.20 -9.67
CA GLY A 4 4.43 3.91 -9.40
C GLY A 4 3.91 3.29 -8.10
N ALA A 5 3.89 1.97 -8.06
CA ALA A 5 3.52 1.23 -6.86
C ALA A 5 4.63 1.29 -5.82
N GLY A 6 4.28 1.19 -4.57
CA GLY A 6 5.24 1.06 -3.49
C GLY A 6 5.89 -0.32 -3.48
N GLY A 7 7.09 -0.42 -2.98
CA GLY A 7 7.81 -1.69 -2.88
C GLY A 7 7.28 -2.55 -1.75
N ALA A 8 7.40 -3.87 -1.92
CA ALA A 8 6.99 -4.81 -0.88
C ALA A 8 7.96 -4.77 0.29
N GLY A 9 7.46 -5.03 1.48
CA GLY A 9 8.31 -5.14 2.67
C GLY A 9 9.12 -6.43 2.66
N GLY A 10 10.25 -6.41 3.33
CA GLY A 10 11.14 -7.56 3.40
C GLY A 10 10.68 -8.62 4.39
N LEU A 11 11.10 -9.86 4.15
CA LEU A 11 10.80 -10.98 5.03
C LEU A 11 11.54 -10.82 6.36
N GLY A 12 10.83 -11.00 7.47
CA GLY A 12 11.44 -11.02 8.79
C GLY A 12 11.69 -12.45 9.24
N ILE A 13 12.95 -12.78 9.54
CA ILE A 13 13.30 -14.12 9.99
C ILE A 13 13.31 -14.19 11.51
N ALA A 14 13.92 -13.21 12.15
CA ALA A 14 14.05 -13.16 13.61
C ALA A 14 13.21 -12.04 14.23
N GLY A 15 12.48 -11.28 13.44
CA GLY A 15 11.66 -10.17 13.92
C GLY A 15 10.49 -9.93 12.99
N ASP A 16 9.91 -8.75 13.07
CA ASP A 16 8.73 -8.40 12.28
C ASP A 16 9.06 -8.30 10.79
N GLY A 17 8.08 -8.61 9.97
CA GLY A 17 8.21 -8.35 8.54
C GLY A 17 8.30 -6.85 8.28
N GLY A 18 8.94 -6.49 7.18
CA GLY A 18 9.07 -5.07 6.80
C GLY A 18 7.76 -4.48 6.31
N ASN A 19 7.59 -3.19 6.48
CA ASN A 19 6.40 -2.51 5.99
C ASN A 19 6.49 -2.30 4.48
N GLY A 20 5.32 -2.35 3.83
CA GLY A 20 5.25 -2.03 2.41
C GLY A 20 5.46 -0.55 2.16
N GLY A 21 5.97 -0.22 0.99
CA GLY A 21 6.19 1.17 0.61
C GLY A 21 4.90 1.85 0.17
N LYS A 22 4.87 3.17 0.29
CA LYS A 22 3.72 3.96 -0.15
C LYS A 22 3.66 4.00 -1.67
N GLY A 23 2.45 4.01 -2.19
CA GLY A 23 2.25 4.25 -3.62
C GLY A 23 2.56 5.69 -3.98
N GLY A 24 2.94 5.92 -5.22
CA GLY A 24 3.29 7.26 -5.67
C GLY A 24 2.07 8.13 -5.93
N LYS A 25 2.25 9.42 -5.76
CA LYS A 25 1.20 10.40 -6.02
C LYS A 25 1.13 10.65 -7.52
N ALA A 26 -0.09 10.65 -8.06
CA ALA A 26 -0.27 10.86 -9.49
C ALA A 26 -0.06 12.33 -9.87
N GLY A 27 0.24 12.56 -11.13
CA GLY A 27 0.22 13.91 -11.70
C GLY A 27 -1.20 14.41 -11.86
N MET A 28 -1.39 15.44 -12.70
CA MET A 28 -2.72 16.05 -12.84
C MET A 28 -3.77 15.08 -13.35
N VAL A 29 -3.40 14.21 -14.28
CA VAL A 29 -4.30 13.17 -14.83
C VAL A 29 -3.60 11.84 -14.64
N GLY A 30 -4.26 10.92 -13.98
CA GLY A 30 -3.75 9.59 -13.76
C GLY A 30 -4.10 9.06 -12.40
N ASN A 31 -3.93 7.75 -12.24
CA ASN A 31 -4.25 7.07 -10.99
C ASN A 31 -3.07 7.12 -10.04
N GLY A 32 -3.34 7.20 -8.75
CA GLY A 32 -2.31 7.01 -7.75
C GLY A 32 -1.78 5.59 -7.77
N GLY A 33 -0.54 5.39 -7.37
CA GLY A 33 0.08 4.07 -7.31
C GLY A 33 -0.40 3.28 -6.11
N ASP A 34 -0.43 1.96 -6.25
CA ASP A 34 -0.82 1.08 -5.14
C ASP A 34 0.27 1.04 -4.08
N GLY A 35 -0.11 0.88 -2.84
CA GLY A 35 0.85 0.63 -1.77
C GLY A 35 1.43 -0.76 -1.88
N GLY A 36 2.64 -0.94 -1.41
CA GLY A 36 3.31 -2.23 -1.41
C GLY A 36 2.80 -3.13 -0.27
N ALA A 37 2.88 -4.44 -0.49
CA ALA A 37 2.49 -5.40 0.54
C ALA A 37 3.47 -5.40 1.70
N GLY A 38 2.98 -5.65 2.90
CA GLY A 38 3.85 -5.88 4.05
C GLY A 38 4.56 -7.22 3.92
N GLY A 39 5.76 -7.30 4.48
CA GLY A 39 6.55 -8.52 4.45
C GLY A 39 6.08 -9.54 5.46
N ALA A 40 6.26 -10.82 5.14
CA ALA A 40 5.93 -11.90 6.06
C ALA A 40 6.95 -11.98 7.19
N SER A 41 6.55 -12.53 8.32
CA SER A 41 7.47 -12.84 9.41
C SER A 41 7.39 -14.33 9.73
N VAL A 42 8.54 -14.91 10.08
CA VAL A 42 8.59 -16.32 10.46
C VAL A 42 8.17 -16.49 11.92
N VAL A 43 8.55 -15.57 12.80
CA VAL A 43 8.39 -15.74 14.24
C VAL A 43 7.67 -14.58 14.92
N ALA A 44 7.37 -13.52 14.23
CA ALA A 44 6.80 -12.32 14.85
C ALA A 44 5.67 -11.76 14.01
N ASN A 45 5.42 -10.47 14.07
CA ASN A 45 4.28 -9.85 13.36
C ASN A 45 4.60 -9.63 11.89
N GLY A 46 3.61 -9.83 11.04
CA GLY A 46 3.73 -9.44 9.64
C GLY A 46 3.85 -7.93 9.52
N GLY A 47 4.47 -7.47 8.44
CA GLY A 47 4.62 -6.04 8.20
C GLY A 47 3.32 -5.39 7.76
N VAL A 48 3.21 -4.10 7.96
CA VAL A 48 2.03 -3.32 7.56
C VAL A 48 2.09 -3.06 6.05
N GLY A 49 0.95 -3.17 5.38
CA GLY A 49 0.87 -2.81 3.97
C GLY A 49 1.02 -1.30 3.79
N GLY A 50 1.63 -0.89 2.69
CA GLY A 50 1.80 0.53 2.40
C GLY A 50 0.51 1.18 1.95
N SER A 51 0.40 2.48 2.16
CA SER A 51 -0.79 3.21 1.72
C SER A 51 -0.77 3.46 0.22
N GLY A 52 -1.94 3.49 -0.40
CA GLY A 52 -2.06 3.84 -1.80
C GLY A 52 -1.80 5.33 -2.01
N GLY A 53 -1.30 5.67 -3.19
CA GLY A 53 -1.03 7.06 -3.52
C GLY A 53 -2.29 7.80 -3.94
N ASN A 54 -2.28 9.10 -3.75
CA ASN A 54 -3.42 9.95 -4.07
C ASN A 54 -3.38 10.36 -5.54
N ALA A 55 -4.56 10.49 -6.14
CA ALA A 55 -4.68 11.19 -7.42
C ALA A 55 -4.76 12.69 -7.14
N THR A 56 -4.43 13.50 -8.16
CA THR A 56 -4.39 14.95 -7.96
C THR A 56 -5.65 15.63 -8.47
N LEU A 57 -5.96 15.51 -9.76
CA LEU A 57 -7.10 16.20 -10.34
C LEU A 57 -8.09 15.23 -10.96
N ILE A 58 -7.66 14.39 -11.88
CA ILE A 58 -8.50 13.40 -12.55
C ILE A 58 -7.82 12.05 -12.40
N GLY A 59 -8.49 11.12 -11.77
CA GLY A 59 -7.98 9.78 -11.62
C GLY A 59 -8.40 9.15 -10.32
N ASN A 60 -8.17 7.86 -10.19
CA ASN A 60 -8.52 7.10 -9.01
C ASN A 60 -7.34 7.07 -8.04
N GLY A 61 -7.63 7.01 -6.77
CA GLY A 61 -6.60 6.75 -5.76
C GLY A 61 -6.08 5.32 -5.89
N GLY A 62 -4.84 5.10 -5.55
CA GLY A 62 -4.26 3.76 -5.56
C GLY A 62 -4.76 2.93 -4.38
N ASN A 63 -4.73 1.61 -4.53
CA ASN A 63 -5.14 0.72 -3.46
C ASN A 63 -4.06 0.62 -2.39
N GLY A 64 -4.47 0.37 -1.15
CA GLY A 64 -3.53 0.07 -0.10
C GLY A 64 -2.95 -1.33 -0.28
N GLY A 65 -1.73 -1.55 0.17
CA GLY A 65 -1.10 -2.86 0.12
C GLY A 65 -1.61 -3.76 1.23
N ASN A 66 -1.54 -5.07 1.00
CA ASN A 66 -1.97 -6.04 2.01
C ASN A 66 -0.94 -6.14 3.13
N GLY A 67 -1.40 -6.46 4.32
CA GLY A 67 -0.49 -6.77 5.42
C GLY A 67 0.20 -8.11 5.20
N GLY A 68 1.38 -8.26 5.76
CA GLY A 68 2.14 -9.51 5.67
C GLY A 68 1.64 -10.54 6.66
N VAL A 69 1.92 -11.81 6.38
CA VAL A 69 1.55 -12.90 7.28
C VAL A 69 2.59 -13.02 8.40
N GLY A 70 2.18 -13.57 9.53
CA GLY A 70 3.04 -13.76 10.69
C GLY A 70 2.22 -14.33 11.83
N SER A 71 2.82 -14.39 13.01
CA SER A 71 2.08 -14.79 14.23
C SER A 71 0.87 -13.88 14.44
N ALA A 72 1.04 -12.57 14.20
CA ALA A 72 -0.06 -11.63 14.07
C ALA A 72 0.05 -11.01 12.68
N PRO A 73 -1.00 -11.13 11.84
CA PRO A 73 -0.92 -10.52 10.50
C PRO A 73 -0.78 -9.01 10.60
N GLY A 74 -0.03 -8.46 9.67
CA GLY A 74 0.09 -7.01 9.57
C GLY A 74 -1.19 -6.39 9.06
N LYS A 75 -1.39 -5.11 9.34
CA LYS A 75 -2.56 -4.38 8.86
C LYS A 75 -2.40 -4.05 7.38
N GLY A 76 -3.51 -4.01 6.68
CA GLY A 76 -3.51 -3.49 5.32
C GLY A 76 -3.31 -2.00 5.30
N GLY A 77 -2.72 -1.50 4.24
CA GLY A 77 -2.55 -0.06 4.07
C GLY A 77 -3.84 0.62 3.65
N ALA A 78 -3.93 1.91 3.88
CA ALA A 78 -5.08 2.71 3.47
C ALA A 78 -5.09 2.90 1.95
N GLY A 79 -6.27 2.98 1.37
CA GLY A 79 -6.40 3.37 -0.02
C GLY A 79 -6.12 4.85 -0.19
N GLY A 80 -5.62 5.23 -1.36
CA GLY A 80 -5.38 6.62 -1.66
C GLY A 80 -6.67 7.36 -2.00
N THR A 81 -6.63 8.67 -1.92
CA THR A 81 -7.78 9.49 -2.25
C THR A 81 -7.88 9.74 -3.75
N ALA A 82 -9.09 9.84 -4.25
CA ALA A 82 -9.32 10.21 -5.64
C ALA A 82 -8.99 11.67 -5.86
N GLY A 83 -8.79 12.02 -7.12
CA GLY A 83 -8.77 13.42 -7.50
C GLY A 83 -10.17 14.00 -7.48
N LEU A 84 -10.34 15.17 -8.08
CA LEU A 84 -11.65 15.80 -8.19
C LEU A 84 -12.65 14.88 -8.88
N LEU A 85 -12.21 14.19 -9.92
CA LEU A 85 -13.00 13.19 -10.61
C LEU A 85 -12.30 11.84 -10.47
N GLY A 86 -13.00 10.87 -9.93
CA GLY A 86 -12.48 9.52 -9.76
C GLY A 86 -12.98 8.87 -8.48
N LEU A 87 -12.44 7.70 -8.19
CA LEU A 87 -12.81 6.91 -7.02
C LEU A 87 -11.62 6.75 -6.09
N ASN A 88 -11.90 6.69 -4.80
CA ASN A 88 -10.86 6.38 -3.82
C ASN A 88 -10.39 4.94 -3.99
N GLY A 89 -9.13 4.70 -3.65
CA GLY A 89 -8.60 3.35 -3.65
C GLY A 89 -9.16 2.53 -2.49
N SER A 90 -9.08 1.21 -2.62
CA SER A 90 -9.52 0.31 -1.57
C SER A 90 -8.40 0.12 -0.55
N PRO A 91 -8.74 -0.09 0.73
CA PRO A 91 -7.71 -0.46 1.69
C PRO A 91 -7.22 -1.87 1.43
N GLY A 92 -6.00 -2.16 1.86
CA GLY A 92 -5.47 -3.51 1.77
C GLY A 92 -6.08 -4.43 2.82
N LEU A 93 -5.88 -5.72 2.62
CA LEU A 93 -6.35 -6.74 3.56
C LEU A 93 -5.29 -6.96 4.64
N SER A 94 -5.74 -7.31 5.82
CA SER A 94 -4.84 -7.65 6.92
C SER A 94 -4.56 -9.15 6.98
#